data_81f428e70e248a97ba9fa8a6198010e8
#
_entry.id   81f428e70e248a97ba9fa8a6198010e8
#
_cell.length_a   1.000
_cell.length_b   1.000
_cell.length_c   1.000
_cell.angle_alpha   90.00
_cell.angle_beta   90.00
_cell.angle_gamma   90.00
#
_symmetry.space_group_name_H-M   'P 1'
#
loop_
_entity.id
_entity.type
_entity.pdbx_description
1 polymer ?
#
loop_
_entity_poly.entity_id
_entity_poly.type
_entity_poly.pdbx_seq_one_letter_code
_entity_poly.pdbx_strand_id
1 'polypeptide(L)'
;MCRNITELRGLEPPATHEEIDAAAMQFVRKVSGITKPNAEVAALMHEAAHQIAHITADLLAQVPPRRQPPVTVPPLRRPEVRERMGLAPFPG
;
A
#
# COMPACT_ATOMS: atom_id res chain seq x y z
N MET A 1 13.22 5.76 2.96
CA MET A 1 12.07 5.72 3.87
C MET A 1 10.87 5.07 3.22
N CYS A 2 10.21 4.17 3.91
CA CYS A 2 9.09 3.41 3.35
C CYS A 2 7.77 4.12 3.64
N ARG A 3 7.34 5.00 2.72
CA ARG A 3 6.13 5.80 2.93
C ARG A 3 4.86 4.98 3.01
N ASN A 4 4.71 3.99 2.10
CA ASN A 4 3.47 3.21 2.00
C ASN A 4 3.54 1.88 2.73
N ILE A 5 4.69 1.55 3.32
CA ILE A 5 4.84 0.33 4.10
C ILE A 5 4.68 0.70 5.56
N THR A 6 3.45 0.66 6.02
CA THR A 6 3.05 0.95 7.39
C THR A 6 2.14 -0.16 7.88
N GLU A 7 1.81 -0.16 9.15
CA GLU A 7 0.90 -1.16 9.69
C GLU A 7 -0.50 -0.92 9.13
N LEU A 8 -1.05 -1.92 8.45
CA LEU A 8 -2.37 -1.83 7.86
C LEU A 8 -3.42 -2.64 8.62
N ARG A 9 -3.00 -3.52 9.53
CA ARG A 9 -3.92 -4.31 10.34
C ARG A 9 -4.60 -3.43 11.39
N GLY A 10 -5.90 -3.52 11.48
CA GLY A 10 -6.65 -2.82 12.52
C GLY A 10 -7.01 -1.37 12.20
N LEU A 11 -6.81 -0.95 10.95
CA LEU A 11 -7.23 0.39 10.54
C LEU A 11 -8.75 0.50 10.49
N GLU A 12 -9.26 1.68 10.79
CA GLU A 12 -10.68 2.02 10.64
C GLU A 12 -10.81 3.27 9.80
N PRO A 13 -11.42 3.22 8.63
CA PRO A 13 -11.93 2.01 7.98
C PRO A 13 -10.80 1.05 7.58
N PRO A 14 -11.13 -0.22 7.26
CA PRO A 14 -10.10 -1.21 6.93
C PRO A 14 -9.21 -0.80 5.77
N ALA A 15 -8.02 -1.42 5.69
CA ALA A 15 -7.07 -1.15 4.62
C ALA A 15 -7.73 -1.33 3.26
N THR A 16 -7.50 -0.37 2.36
CA THR A 16 -8.04 -0.40 1.01
C THR A 16 -7.09 -1.12 0.07
N HIS A 17 -7.62 -1.55 -1.09
CA HIS A 17 -6.76 -2.12 -2.13
C HIS A 17 -5.69 -1.14 -2.57
N GLU A 18 -6.03 0.14 -2.66
CA GLU A 18 -5.08 1.18 -3.02
C GLU A 18 -3.90 1.21 -2.05
N GLU A 19 -4.18 1.11 -0.75
CA GLU A 19 -3.13 1.11 0.27
C GLU A 19 -2.25 -0.13 0.19
N ILE A 20 -2.86 -1.29 -0.03
CA ILE A 20 -2.13 -2.56 -0.13
C ILE A 20 -1.28 -2.58 -1.40
N ASP A 21 -1.85 -2.14 -2.52
CA ASP A 21 -1.12 -2.07 -3.80
C ASP A 21 0.07 -1.12 -3.71
N ALA A 22 -0.11 0.02 -3.07
CA ALA A 22 0.96 1.00 -2.90
C ALA A 22 2.11 0.42 -2.08
N ALA A 23 1.81 -0.31 -1.01
CA ALA A 23 2.83 -0.95 -0.19
C ALA A 23 3.56 -2.03 -0.99
N ALA A 24 2.84 -2.84 -1.76
CA ALA A 24 3.43 -3.89 -2.57
C ALA A 24 4.35 -3.32 -3.63
N MET A 25 3.92 -2.27 -4.33
CA MET A 25 4.75 -1.64 -5.36
C MET A 25 5.99 -0.99 -4.75
N GLN A 26 5.86 -0.39 -3.58
CA GLN A 26 7.01 0.19 -2.91
C GLN A 26 8.04 -0.88 -2.55
N PHE A 27 7.58 -2.04 -2.07
CA PHE A 27 8.46 -3.17 -1.81
C PHE A 27 9.21 -3.60 -3.08
N VAL A 28 8.49 -3.75 -4.19
CA VAL A 28 9.09 -4.15 -5.47
C VAL A 28 10.15 -3.15 -5.92
N ARG A 29 9.85 -1.86 -5.82
CA ARG A 29 10.82 -0.82 -6.19
C ARG A 29 12.05 -0.83 -5.30
N LYS A 30 11.85 -1.01 -4.00
CA LYS A 30 12.97 -1.01 -3.04
C LYS A 30 13.91 -2.18 -3.27
N VAL A 31 13.36 -3.39 -3.42
CA VAL A 31 14.21 -4.57 -3.55
C VAL A 31 14.85 -4.69 -4.93
N SER A 32 14.21 -4.17 -5.97
CA SER A 32 14.76 -4.22 -7.32
C SER A 32 15.72 -3.06 -7.61
N GLY A 33 15.55 -1.94 -6.92
CA GLY A 33 16.34 -0.75 -7.18
C GLY A 33 16.00 -0.08 -8.50
N ILE A 34 14.91 -0.48 -9.16
CA ILE A 34 14.51 0.05 -10.46
C ILE A 34 13.59 1.26 -10.26
N THR A 35 14.04 2.44 -10.73
CA THR A 35 13.28 3.68 -10.57
C THR A 35 12.60 4.14 -11.85
N LYS A 36 13.18 3.79 -13.02
CA LYS A 36 12.64 4.20 -14.33
C LYS A 36 12.55 2.98 -15.24
N PRO A 37 11.58 2.09 -15.00
CA PRO A 37 11.48 0.89 -15.82
C PRO A 37 10.98 1.21 -17.23
N ASN A 38 11.46 0.45 -18.23
CA ASN A 38 10.83 0.48 -19.54
C ASN A 38 9.49 -0.27 -19.46
N ALA A 39 8.72 -0.28 -20.54
CA ALA A 39 7.38 -0.86 -20.55
C ALA A 39 7.37 -2.35 -20.16
N GLU A 40 8.34 -3.11 -20.68
CA GLU A 40 8.43 -4.55 -20.39
C GLU A 40 8.74 -4.81 -18.92
N VAL A 41 9.72 -4.09 -18.37
CA VAL A 41 10.09 -4.24 -16.96
C VAL A 41 8.98 -3.73 -16.06
N ALA A 42 8.31 -2.64 -16.44
CA ALA A 42 7.18 -2.12 -15.67
C ALA A 42 6.07 -3.17 -15.57
N ALA A 43 5.79 -3.89 -16.65
CA ALA A 43 4.77 -4.94 -16.63
C ALA A 43 5.14 -6.06 -15.66
N LEU A 44 6.43 -6.45 -15.62
CA LEU A 44 6.90 -7.46 -14.68
C LEU A 44 6.77 -6.98 -13.24
N MET A 45 7.10 -5.72 -12.99
CA MET A 45 6.99 -5.14 -11.65
C MET A 45 5.54 -5.06 -11.19
N HIS A 46 4.63 -4.66 -12.08
CA HIS A 46 3.21 -4.59 -11.76
C HIS A 46 2.64 -5.97 -11.45
N GLU A 47 3.05 -6.99 -12.21
CA GLU A 47 2.58 -8.35 -11.95
C GLU A 47 3.07 -8.85 -10.60
N ALA A 48 4.35 -8.62 -10.27
CA ALA A 48 4.90 -8.99 -8.97
C ALA A 48 4.16 -8.28 -7.83
N ALA A 49 3.96 -6.97 -7.98
CA ALA A 49 3.24 -6.19 -6.97
C ALA A 49 1.80 -6.67 -6.81
N HIS A 50 1.14 -7.03 -7.92
CA HIS A 50 -0.22 -7.52 -7.88
C HIS A 50 -0.33 -8.82 -7.05
N GLN A 51 0.60 -9.74 -7.27
CA GLN A 51 0.61 -10.99 -6.51
C GLN A 51 0.92 -10.76 -5.02
N ILE A 52 1.86 -9.88 -4.72
CA ILE A 52 2.19 -9.53 -3.34
C ILE A 52 0.98 -8.88 -2.66
N ALA A 53 0.30 -7.98 -3.35
CA ALA A 53 -0.89 -7.31 -2.80
C ALA A 53 -2.01 -8.31 -2.53
N HIS A 54 -2.21 -9.28 -3.42
CA HIS A 54 -3.24 -10.29 -3.25
C HIS A 54 -2.99 -11.15 -2.01
N ILE A 55 -1.76 -11.63 -1.86
CA ILE A 55 -1.38 -12.44 -0.69
C ILE A 55 -1.52 -11.61 0.59
N THR A 56 -1.12 -10.35 0.55
CA THR A 56 -1.20 -9.46 1.70
C THR A 56 -2.65 -9.21 2.11
N ALA A 57 -3.53 -8.98 1.14
CA ALA A 57 -4.96 -8.80 1.42
C ALA A 57 -5.56 -10.04 2.09
N ASP A 58 -5.19 -11.22 1.60
CA ASP A 58 -5.65 -12.48 2.20
C ASP A 58 -5.17 -12.62 3.65
N LEU A 59 -3.91 -12.27 3.90
CA LEU A 59 -3.37 -12.31 5.26
C LEU A 59 -4.16 -11.38 6.19
N LEU A 60 -4.37 -10.14 5.75
CA LEU A 60 -5.08 -9.16 6.58
C LEU A 60 -6.52 -9.55 6.87
N ALA A 61 -7.14 -10.30 5.96
CA ALA A 61 -8.51 -10.79 6.15
C ALA A 61 -8.58 -11.94 7.15
N GLN A 62 -7.48 -12.65 7.36
CA GLN A 62 -7.46 -13.87 8.18
C GLN A 62 -6.91 -13.67 9.58
N VAL A 63 -6.10 -12.65 9.81
CA VAL A 63 -5.52 -12.42 11.14
C VAL A 63 -6.57 -11.87 12.09
N PRO A 64 -6.42 -12.11 13.42
CA PRO A 64 -7.38 -11.59 14.40
C PRO A 64 -7.46 -10.07 14.38
N PRO A 65 -8.60 -9.50 14.76
CA PRO A 65 -8.74 -8.05 14.86
C PRO A 65 -7.75 -7.48 15.86
N ARG A 66 -7.30 -6.27 15.61
CA ARG A 66 -6.40 -5.57 16.50
C ARG A 66 -7.22 -4.90 17.61
N ARG A 67 -6.70 -4.89 18.83
CA ARG A 67 -7.40 -4.24 19.95
C ARG A 67 -7.41 -2.72 19.83
N GLN A 68 -6.31 -2.18 19.30
CA GLN A 68 -6.17 -0.74 19.12
C GLN A 68 -5.67 -0.47 17.71
N PRO A 69 -6.12 0.62 17.07
CA PRO A 69 -5.64 0.96 15.74
C PRO A 69 -4.15 1.30 15.77
N PRO A 70 -3.45 1.18 14.63
CA PRO A 70 -2.06 1.59 14.53
C PRO A 70 -1.90 3.07 14.90
N VAL A 71 -0.78 3.41 15.55
CA VAL A 71 -0.51 4.80 15.92
C VAL A 71 -0.15 5.66 14.73
N THR A 72 0.35 5.05 13.65
CA THR A 72 0.75 5.77 12.44
C THR A 72 -0.39 5.79 11.43
N VAL A 73 -0.76 6.97 10.97
CA VAL A 73 -1.76 7.10 9.92
C VAL A 73 -1.09 6.83 8.57
N PRO A 74 -1.61 5.88 7.78
CA PRO A 74 -1.04 5.62 6.45
C PRO A 74 -1.03 6.88 5.58
N PRO A 75 0.04 7.10 4.80
CA PRO A 75 0.15 8.31 3.99
C PRO A 75 -1.04 8.58 3.07
N LEU A 76 -1.63 7.54 2.47
CA LEU A 76 -2.76 7.73 1.56
C LEU A 76 -4.06 8.14 2.26
N ARG A 77 -4.08 8.20 3.59
CA ARG A 77 -5.21 8.71 4.37
C ARG A 77 -5.02 10.17 4.77
N ARG A 78 -3.82 10.71 4.59
CA ARG A 78 -3.52 12.09 4.96
C ARG A 78 -4.00 13.02 3.85
N PRO A 79 -4.81 14.03 4.17
CA PRO A 79 -5.35 14.94 3.14
C PRO A 79 -4.26 15.59 2.29
N GLU A 80 -3.17 16.04 2.91
CA GLU A 80 -2.10 16.71 2.18
C GLU A 80 -1.38 15.79 1.21
N VAL A 81 -1.28 14.50 1.53
CA VAL A 81 -0.66 13.51 0.65
C VAL A 81 -1.57 13.24 -0.56
N ARG A 82 -2.86 13.03 -0.29
CA ARG A 82 -3.81 12.76 -1.36
C ARG A 82 -3.92 13.94 -2.31
N GLU A 83 -3.97 15.16 -1.78
CA GLU A 83 -4.01 16.36 -2.60
C GLU A 83 -2.77 16.48 -3.48
N ARG A 84 -1.58 16.27 -2.89
CA ARG A 84 -0.32 16.32 -3.64
C ARG A 84 -0.25 15.29 -4.76
N MET A 85 -0.86 14.12 -4.55
CA MET A 85 -0.88 13.04 -5.53
C MET A 85 -2.05 13.14 -6.51
N GLY A 86 -2.91 14.14 -6.37
CA GLY A 86 -4.07 14.31 -7.24
C GLY A 86 -5.19 13.33 -6.99
N LEU A 87 -5.24 12.75 -5.78
CA LEU A 87 -6.28 11.79 -5.42
C LEU A 87 -7.45 12.47 -4.73
N ALA A 88 -8.63 11.87 -4.87
CA ALA A 88 -9.82 12.33 -4.15
C ALA A 88 -9.60 12.18 -2.64
N PRO A 89 -10.31 12.96 -1.81
CA PRO A 89 -10.21 12.80 -0.35
C PRO A 89 -10.49 11.36 0.07
N PHE A 90 -9.79 10.90 1.10
CA PHE A 90 -9.98 9.54 1.59
C PHE A 90 -11.39 9.41 2.19
N PRO A 91 -12.18 8.43 1.77
CA PRO A 91 -13.53 8.24 2.31
C PRO A 91 -13.43 7.64 3.72
N GLY A 92 -14.04 8.27 4.63
CA GLY A 92 -14.01 7.82 6.02
C GLY A 92 -13.41 8.84 6.93
#